data_5b6c6cb3e5d2168a7a277aa16e0d697c
#
_entry.id   5b6c6cb3e5d2168a7a277aa16e0d697c
#
_cell.length_a   1.000
_cell.length_b   1.000
_cell.length_c   1.000
_cell.angle_alpha   90.00
_cell.angle_beta   90.00
_cell.angle_gamma   90.00
#
_symmetry.space_group_name_H-M   'P 1'
#
loop_
_entity.id
_entity.type
_entity.pdbx_description
1 polymer ?
#
loop_
_entity_poly.entity_id
_entity_poly.type
_entity_poly.pdbx_seq_one_letter_code
_entity_poly.pdbx_strand_id
1 'polypeptide(L)'
;MGKNEIVRWLREYDGRPVKIMEVCGTHTSALYKTGLRQILSPKIRLLSGPGCPVCVTPTAYIDKLVEISFRSGHRVLAFGDMLAVPGTEMSLAEARDRGASVDFFYNPEDALKKAEEEKETIFVLAAVGFETTAPVWATVVKDADERHILNLKLLTALKTMPETLGELCTEGNIDGFLCPGHVAVITGAERYRALSETYGKPMVIGGFTADLLLSAVARLVLAVNKGQGGFWNDYGSVVTEKGNVKAWERVGAFFEKGDALWRGLGVVKNSGFYLKEKYHLYDAGSRGLVEDHVPAGCRCGNILLGKNMPKDCPHFGRTCTPSHPVGACMVSSEGACCITLREEGVEEL
;
A
#
# COMPACT_ATOMS: atom_id res chain seq x y z
N MET A 1 -7.00 -31.03 10.94
CA MET A 1 -6.21 -30.64 12.12
C MET A 1 -6.99 -29.66 12.96
N GLY A 2 -7.07 -29.87 14.26
CA GLY A 2 -7.63 -28.90 15.19
C GLY A 2 -6.69 -27.69 15.37
N LYS A 3 -7.20 -26.58 15.90
CA LYS A 3 -6.42 -25.33 16.09
C LYS A 3 -5.10 -25.57 16.83
N ASN A 4 -5.15 -26.29 17.95
CA ASN A 4 -3.95 -26.57 18.76
C ASN A 4 -2.93 -27.45 18.01
N GLU A 5 -3.39 -28.34 17.15
CA GLU A 5 -2.53 -29.18 16.32
C GLU A 5 -1.83 -28.34 15.25
N ILE A 6 -2.54 -27.39 14.62
CA ILE A 6 -1.96 -26.46 13.64
C ILE A 6 -0.87 -25.59 14.30
N VAL A 7 -1.15 -25.03 15.48
CA VAL A 7 -0.19 -24.23 16.24
C VAL A 7 1.06 -25.04 16.57
N ARG A 8 0.89 -26.27 17.08
CA ARG A 8 2.01 -27.16 17.37
C ARG A 8 2.81 -27.46 16.12
N TRP A 9 2.15 -27.86 15.04
CA TRP A 9 2.79 -28.18 13.77
C TRP A 9 3.59 -27.01 13.20
N LEU A 10 3.06 -25.79 13.20
CA LEU A 10 3.76 -24.59 12.72
C LEU A 10 4.97 -24.24 13.60
N ARG A 11 4.87 -24.44 14.92
CA ARG A 11 5.97 -24.23 15.88
C ARG A 11 7.10 -25.24 15.68
N GLU A 12 6.75 -26.49 15.50
CA GLU A 12 7.67 -27.62 15.35
C GLU A 12 8.06 -27.90 13.90
N TYR A 13 7.61 -27.04 12.95
CA TYR A 13 7.88 -27.23 11.55
C TYR A 13 9.39 -27.32 11.26
N ASP A 14 9.81 -28.47 10.70
CA ASP A 14 11.21 -28.77 10.37
C ASP A 14 11.41 -29.10 8.88
N GLY A 15 10.46 -28.74 8.02
CA GLY A 15 10.56 -28.88 6.56
C GLY A 15 11.58 -27.91 5.94
N ARG A 16 11.53 -27.74 4.64
CA ARG A 16 12.35 -26.73 3.94
C ARG A 16 12.02 -25.31 4.42
N PRO A 17 12.97 -24.37 4.38
CA PRO A 17 12.67 -22.97 4.66
C PRO A 17 11.55 -22.45 3.77
N VAL A 18 10.61 -21.71 4.35
CA VAL A 18 9.45 -21.14 3.68
C VAL A 18 9.40 -19.63 3.89
N LYS A 19 9.25 -18.89 2.81
CA LYS A 19 9.08 -17.43 2.82
C LYS A 19 7.71 -17.07 2.26
N ILE A 20 6.84 -16.60 3.12
CA ILE A 20 5.50 -16.12 2.79
C ILE A 20 5.49 -14.60 2.86
N MET A 21 5.08 -13.94 1.78
CA MET A 21 4.89 -12.49 1.78
C MET A 21 3.43 -12.14 2.01
N GLU A 22 3.17 -11.30 2.99
CA GLU A 22 1.90 -10.60 3.11
C GLU A 22 1.97 -9.25 2.41
N VAL A 23 0.94 -8.90 1.67
CA VAL A 23 0.88 -7.66 0.87
C VAL A 23 -0.25 -6.74 1.35
N CYS A 24 -0.36 -6.61 2.67
CA CYS A 24 -1.36 -5.76 3.33
C CYS A 24 -0.86 -5.30 4.70
N GLY A 25 -0.70 -4.00 4.92
CA GLY A 25 -0.26 -3.48 6.22
C GLY A 25 -1.15 -3.90 7.40
N THR A 26 -2.46 -4.03 7.16
CA THR A 26 -3.39 -4.55 8.18
C THR A 26 -3.08 -6.01 8.53
N HIS A 27 -2.67 -6.87 7.56
CA HIS A 27 -2.21 -8.23 7.86
C HIS A 27 -0.92 -8.20 8.67
N THR A 28 0.05 -7.35 8.31
CA THR A 28 1.29 -7.17 9.08
C THR A 28 0.96 -6.91 10.54
N SER A 29 0.14 -5.89 10.81
CA SER A 29 -0.27 -5.53 12.16
C SER A 29 -1.03 -6.66 12.88
N ALA A 30 -1.95 -7.34 12.19
CA ALA A 30 -2.74 -8.42 12.76
C ALA A 30 -1.87 -9.65 13.13
N LEU A 31 -0.88 -9.99 12.29
CA LEU A 31 0.08 -11.08 12.55
C LEU A 31 0.93 -10.82 13.79
N TYR A 32 1.31 -9.57 14.04
CA TYR A 32 1.98 -9.18 15.29
C TYR A 32 1.04 -9.24 16.48
N LYS A 33 -0.10 -8.56 16.44
CA LYS A 33 -1.08 -8.49 17.54
C LYS A 33 -1.61 -9.85 17.99
N THR A 34 -1.71 -10.81 17.07
CA THR A 34 -2.14 -12.18 17.39
C THR A 34 -1.03 -13.06 17.94
N GLY A 35 0.22 -12.56 18.00
CA GLY A 35 1.40 -13.32 18.42
C GLY A 35 1.78 -14.45 17.45
N LEU A 36 1.17 -14.51 16.27
CA LEU A 36 1.40 -15.61 15.32
C LEU A 36 2.87 -15.66 14.86
N ARG A 37 3.49 -14.50 14.60
CA ARG A 37 4.91 -14.43 14.20
C ARG A 37 5.85 -15.07 15.21
N GLN A 38 5.56 -14.92 16.52
CA GLN A 38 6.41 -15.38 17.63
C GLN A 38 6.36 -16.89 17.84
N ILE A 39 5.26 -17.54 17.40
CA ILE A 39 5.09 -18.97 17.57
C ILE A 39 5.57 -19.81 16.39
N LEU A 40 5.91 -19.18 15.26
CA LEU A 40 6.36 -19.89 14.06
C LEU A 40 7.76 -20.45 14.22
N SER A 41 8.01 -21.63 13.64
CA SER A 41 9.37 -22.16 13.47
C SER A 41 10.26 -21.14 12.76
N PRO A 42 11.56 -21.03 13.13
CA PRO A 42 12.54 -20.17 12.43
C PRO A 42 12.66 -20.45 10.91
N LYS A 43 12.20 -21.62 10.47
CA LYS A 43 12.15 -21.99 9.05
C LYS A 43 10.98 -21.36 8.29
N ILE A 44 10.00 -20.76 8.99
CA ILE A 44 8.87 -20.06 8.39
C ILE A 44 9.09 -18.56 8.58
N ARG A 45 9.32 -17.86 7.48
CA ARG A 45 9.48 -16.40 7.50
C ARG A 45 8.29 -15.71 6.88
N LEU A 46 7.67 -14.80 7.65
CA LEU A 46 6.65 -13.89 7.14
C LEU A 46 7.33 -12.57 6.74
N LEU A 47 7.21 -12.21 5.46
CA LEU A 47 7.81 -11.02 4.86
C LEU A 47 6.71 -9.97 4.66
N SER A 48 6.99 -8.73 5.00
CA SER A 48 6.08 -7.62 4.72
C SER A 48 6.35 -7.07 3.32
N GLY A 49 5.35 -7.16 2.46
CA GLY A 49 5.41 -6.66 1.09
C GLY A 49 4.85 -5.23 0.94
N PRO A 50 4.61 -4.77 -0.31
CA PRO A 50 4.20 -3.40 -0.63
C PRO A 50 2.72 -3.11 -0.33
N GLY A 51 2.22 -3.52 0.84
CA GLY A 51 0.82 -3.45 1.23
C GLY A 51 0.34 -2.10 1.80
N CYS A 52 1.19 -1.08 1.83
CA CYS A 52 0.86 0.26 2.34
C CYS A 52 0.99 1.28 1.20
N PRO A 53 -0.09 1.99 0.80
CA PRO A 53 -0.03 2.93 -0.32
C PRO A 53 0.89 4.11 -0.06
N VAL A 54 0.98 4.60 1.17
CA VAL A 54 1.90 5.67 1.57
C VAL A 54 3.35 5.24 1.37
N CYS A 55 3.67 4.00 1.78
CA CYS A 55 5.02 3.46 1.73
C CYS A 55 5.56 3.30 0.30
N VAL A 56 4.67 3.06 -0.66
CA VAL A 56 5.02 2.84 -2.07
C VAL A 56 4.88 4.09 -2.94
N THR A 57 4.55 5.23 -2.34
CA THR A 57 4.46 6.52 -3.04
C THR A 57 5.88 7.05 -3.30
N PRO A 58 6.29 7.31 -4.57
CA PRO A 58 7.63 7.76 -4.93
C PRO A 58 7.91 9.18 -4.49
N THR A 59 9.19 9.55 -4.36
CA THR A 59 9.59 10.91 -3.97
C THR A 59 9.12 11.96 -4.97
N ALA A 60 9.17 11.70 -6.27
CA ALA A 60 8.69 12.63 -7.30
C ALA A 60 7.24 13.09 -7.09
N TYR A 61 6.39 12.23 -6.51
CA TYR A 61 5.03 12.61 -6.16
C TYR A 61 4.99 13.62 -5.02
N ILE A 62 5.80 13.41 -3.97
CA ILE A 62 5.92 14.34 -2.84
C ILE A 62 6.53 15.66 -3.32
N ASP A 63 7.60 15.59 -4.11
CA ASP A 63 8.27 16.76 -4.66
C ASP A 63 7.33 17.61 -5.52
N LYS A 64 6.44 16.95 -6.30
CA LYS A 64 5.41 17.64 -7.08
C LYS A 64 4.38 18.34 -6.20
N LEU A 65 3.93 17.72 -5.11
CA LEU A 65 3.04 18.35 -4.14
C LEU A 65 3.73 19.53 -3.45
N VAL A 66 4.99 19.38 -3.06
CA VAL A 66 5.80 20.46 -2.47
C VAL A 66 5.94 21.63 -3.46
N GLU A 67 6.29 21.36 -4.72
CA GLU A 67 6.37 22.40 -5.77
C GLU A 67 5.04 23.15 -5.89
N ILE A 68 3.93 22.46 -5.97
CA ILE A 68 2.59 23.07 -6.10
C ILE A 68 2.24 23.89 -4.87
N SER A 69 2.62 23.46 -3.67
CA SER A 69 2.28 24.15 -2.41
C SER A 69 2.94 25.53 -2.25
N PHE A 70 4.04 25.78 -2.96
CA PHE A 70 4.69 27.09 -3.01
C PHE A 70 4.14 28.02 -4.12
N ARG A 71 3.28 27.53 -5.01
CA ARG A 71 2.69 28.37 -6.07
C ARG A 71 1.65 29.30 -5.49
N SER A 72 1.69 30.57 -5.90
CA SER A 72 0.65 31.53 -5.52
C SER A 72 -0.73 31.05 -5.97
N GLY A 73 -1.75 31.26 -5.15
CA GLY A 73 -3.12 30.85 -5.43
C GLY A 73 -3.37 29.34 -5.38
N HIS A 74 -2.41 28.52 -4.95
CA HIS A 74 -2.59 27.08 -4.80
C HIS A 74 -2.57 26.68 -3.33
N ARG A 75 -3.33 25.64 -3.00
CA ARG A 75 -3.29 24.98 -1.68
C ARG A 75 -3.32 23.47 -1.85
N VAL A 76 -2.32 22.80 -1.27
CA VAL A 76 -2.27 21.33 -1.25
C VAL A 76 -3.06 20.82 -0.04
N LEU A 77 -3.94 19.85 -0.28
CA LEU A 77 -4.69 19.15 0.75
C LEU A 77 -4.22 17.68 0.80
N ALA A 78 -3.78 17.20 1.96
CA ALA A 78 -3.27 15.84 2.13
C ALA A 78 -3.85 15.17 3.38
N PHE A 79 -3.82 13.84 3.44
CA PHE A 79 -4.05 13.11 4.68
C PHE A 79 -2.88 13.28 5.64
N GLY A 80 -3.13 13.16 6.95
CA GLY A 80 -2.13 13.38 7.99
C GLY A 80 -0.82 12.62 7.77
N ASP A 81 -0.88 11.33 7.45
CA ASP A 81 0.31 10.51 7.17
C ASP A 81 1.14 11.07 6.00
N MET A 82 0.49 11.57 4.95
CA MET A 82 1.17 12.11 3.77
C MET A 82 2.00 13.35 4.05
N LEU A 83 1.67 14.12 5.08
CA LEU A 83 2.42 15.32 5.46
C LEU A 83 3.87 15.01 5.85
N ALA A 84 4.09 13.88 6.51
CA ALA A 84 5.40 13.48 7.00
C ALA A 84 6.21 12.61 6.03
N VAL A 85 5.65 12.24 4.86
CA VAL A 85 6.37 11.42 3.88
C VAL A 85 7.52 12.22 3.28
N PRO A 86 8.79 11.73 3.37
CA PRO A 86 9.91 12.45 2.82
C PRO A 86 9.88 12.45 1.28
N GLY A 87 10.01 13.64 0.70
CA GLY A 87 10.38 13.84 -0.69
C GLY A 87 11.90 13.75 -0.89
N THR A 88 12.41 14.29 -1.99
CA THR A 88 13.85 14.38 -2.26
C THR A 88 14.53 15.38 -1.31
N GLU A 89 13.97 16.59 -1.18
CA GLU A 89 14.54 17.67 -0.38
C GLU A 89 13.79 17.87 0.95
N MET A 90 12.47 17.72 0.93
CA MET A 90 11.62 17.96 2.09
C MET A 90 10.28 17.24 2.00
N SER A 91 9.61 17.09 3.14
CA SER A 91 8.23 16.66 3.26
C SER A 91 7.25 17.84 3.10
N LEU A 92 5.94 17.55 2.97
CA LEU A 92 4.89 18.57 2.99
C LEU A 92 4.82 19.30 4.35
N ALA A 93 5.11 18.62 5.46
CA ALA A 93 5.16 19.25 6.78
C ALA A 93 6.26 20.30 6.84
N GLU A 94 7.49 19.95 6.41
CA GLU A 94 8.62 20.89 6.34
C GLU A 94 8.37 22.04 5.36
N ALA A 95 7.71 21.77 4.22
CA ALA A 95 7.31 22.80 3.27
C ALA A 95 6.34 23.80 3.92
N ARG A 96 5.35 23.30 4.67
CA ARG A 96 4.40 24.14 5.43
C ARG A 96 5.11 25.02 6.45
N ASP A 97 6.07 24.48 7.19
CA ASP A 97 6.85 25.24 8.17
C ASP A 97 7.71 26.33 7.50
N ARG A 98 7.99 26.19 6.19
CA ARG A 98 8.67 27.19 5.34
C ARG A 98 7.70 28.15 4.63
N GLY A 99 6.42 28.12 4.97
CA GLY A 99 5.40 29.03 4.46
C GLY A 99 4.65 28.54 3.22
N ALA A 100 4.80 27.29 2.82
CA ALA A 100 4.00 26.68 1.76
C ALA A 100 2.52 26.53 2.16
N SER A 101 1.61 26.65 1.21
CA SER A 101 0.16 26.51 1.44
C SER A 101 -0.22 25.04 1.45
N VAL A 102 -0.12 24.42 2.62
CA VAL A 102 -0.45 22.99 2.86
C VAL A 102 -1.43 22.90 4.02
N ASP A 103 -2.51 22.16 3.81
CA ASP A 103 -3.52 21.86 4.82
C ASP A 103 -3.85 20.38 4.81
N PHE A 104 -4.58 19.89 5.79
CA PHE A 104 -5.03 18.51 5.85
C PHE A 104 -6.55 18.42 5.76
N PHE A 105 -7.07 17.27 5.39
CA PHE A 105 -8.49 16.97 5.37
C PHE A 105 -8.75 15.57 5.92
N TYR A 106 -9.92 15.38 6.50
CA TYR A 106 -10.39 14.07 6.96
C TYR A 106 -11.42 13.46 6.01
N ASN A 107 -12.23 14.34 5.39
CA ASN A 107 -13.27 13.94 4.46
C ASN A 107 -13.10 14.69 3.14
N PRO A 108 -13.07 14.00 1.99
CA PRO A 108 -13.01 14.65 0.67
C PRO A 108 -14.13 15.66 0.41
N GLU A 109 -15.31 15.49 1.01
CA GLU A 109 -16.42 16.47 0.90
C GLU A 109 -16.05 17.84 1.50
N ASP A 110 -15.19 17.88 2.53
CA ASP A 110 -14.71 19.15 3.08
C ASP A 110 -13.83 19.91 2.08
N ALA A 111 -13.08 19.18 1.26
CA ALA A 111 -12.28 19.77 0.18
C ALA A 111 -13.17 20.34 -0.93
N LEU A 112 -14.25 19.64 -1.31
CA LEU A 112 -15.23 20.15 -2.27
C LEU A 112 -15.86 21.45 -1.78
N LYS A 113 -16.33 21.50 -0.54
CA LYS A 113 -16.92 22.71 0.07
C LYS A 113 -15.93 23.87 0.11
N LYS A 114 -14.68 23.63 0.54
CA LYS A 114 -13.63 24.68 0.52
C LYS A 114 -13.42 25.22 -0.87
N ALA A 115 -13.41 24.37 -1.91
CA ALA A 115 -13.24 24.80 -3.28
C ALA A 115 -14.46 25.61 -3.82
N GLU A 116 -15.67 25.30 -3.37
CA GLU A 116 -16.86 26.09 -3.68
C GLU A 116 -16.85 27.49 -3.03
N GLU A 117 -16.31 27.58 -1.81
CA GLU A 117 -16.25 28.82 -1.02
C GLU A 117 -15.08 29.73 -1.46
N GLU A 118 -13.90 29.14 -1.75
CA GLU A 118 -12.67 29.86 -2.08
C GLU A 118 -12.33 29.72 -3.57
N LYS A 119 -13.12 30.31 -4.46
CA LYS A 119 -13.03 30.15 -5.92
C LYS A 119 -11.71 30.60 -6.56
N GLU A 120 -11.01 31.53 -5.92
CA GLU A 120 -9.71 32.05 -6.40
C GLU A 120 -8.53 31.14 -6.01
N THR A 121 -8.75 30.16 -5.13
CA THR A 121 -7.74 29.20 -4.68
C THR A 121 -7.88 27.88 -5.46
N ILE A 122 -6.78 27.43 -6.07
CA ILE A 122 -6.72 26.10 -6.67
C ILE A 122 -6.33 25.09 -5.60
N PHE A 123 -7.26 24.19 -5.30
CA PHE A 123 -7.01 23.09 -4.35
C PHE A 123 -6.48 21.88 -5.07
N VAL A 124 -5.37 21.32 -4.57
CA VAL A 124 -4.78 20.08 -5.11
C VAL A 124 -4.81 19.01 -4.02
N LEU A 125 -5.59 17.97 -4.25
CA LEU A 125 -5.73 16.86 -3.34
C LEU A 125 -4.67 15.79 -3.60
N ALA A 126 -3.97 15.39 -2.56
CA ALA A 126 -3.05 14.26 -2.59
C ALA A 126 -3.84 12.93 -2.62
N ALA A 127 -4.17 12.47 -3.82
CA ALA A 127 -4.98 11.28 -4.05
C ALA A 127 -4.12 10.01 -4.04
N VAL A 128 -3.81 9.52 -2.84
CA VAL A 128 -3.02 8.30 -2.59
C VAL A 128 -3.94 7.14 -2.21
N GLY A 129 -3.62 5.92 -2.63
CA GLY A 129 -4.38 4.74 -2.22
C GLY A 129 -4.25 3.55 -3.15
N PHE A 130 -4.94 2.49 -2.78
CA PHE A 130 -5.15 1.29 -3.59
C PHE A 130 -6.60 1.22 -4.07
N GLU A 131 -7.02 0.07 -4.57
CA GLU A 131 -8.37 -0.18 -5.08
C GLU A 131 -9.47 0.13 -4.07
N THR A 132 -9.18 0.04 -2.78
CA THR A 132 -10.14 0.37 -1.71
C THR A 132 -10.51 1.84 -1.67
N THR A 133 -9.59 2.73 -2.05
CA THR A 133 -9.79 4.19 -2.03
C THR A 133 -10.05 4.78 -3.42
N ALA A 134 -9.68 4.11 -4.50
CA ALA A 134 -9.92 4.59 -5.86
C ALA A 134 -11.39 4.95 -6.14
N PRO A 135 -12.43 4.20 -5.66
CA PRO A 135 -13.83 4.59 -5.82
C PRO A 135 -14.21 5.91 -5.11
N VAL A 136 -13.53 6.23 -4.00
CA VAL A 136 -13.73 7.50 -3.28
C VAL A 136 -13.26 8.65 -4.15
N TRP A 137 -12.06 8.55 -4.71
CA TRP A 137 -11.51 9.57 -5.61
C TRP A 137 -12.32 9.72 -6.90
N ALA A 138 -12.85 8.61 -7.44
CA ALA A 138 -13.79 8.67 -8.56
C ALA A 138 -15.06 9.44 -8.20
N THR A 139 -15.55 9.31 -6.97
CA THR A 139 -16.71 10.07 -6.48
C THR A 139 -16.37 11.55 -6.35
N VAL A 140 -15.19 11.89 -5.82
CA VAL A 140 -14.74 13.29 -5.73
C VAL A 140 -14.72 13.97 -7.11
N VAL A 141 -14.17 13.30 -8.14
CA VAL A 141 -14.14 13.85 -9.50
C VAL A 141 -15.55 13.98 -10.06
N LYS A 142 -16.42 12.97 -9.84
CA LYS A 142 -17.83 13.02 -10.24
C LYS A 142 -18.53 14.24 -9.64
N ASP A 143 -18.40 14.42 -8.33
CA ASP A 143 -19.10 15.48 -7.62
C ASP A 143 -18.53 16.87 -7.98
N ALA A 144 -17.21 16.98 -8.21
CA ALA A 144 -16.60 18.19 -8.73
C ALA A 144 -17.10 18.55 -10.14
N ASP A 145 -17.24 17.57 -11.03
CA ASP A 145 -17.73 17.74 -12.39
C ASP A 145 -19.21 18.15 -12.40
N GLU A 146 -20.07 17.47 -11.65
CA GLU A 146 -21.50 17.77 -11.53
C GLU A 146 -21.78 19.14 -10.90
N ARG A 147 -20.92 19.59 -9.95
CA ARG A 147 -21.03 20.90 -9.29
C ARG A 147 -20.24 22.01 -10.02
N HIS A 148 -19.54 21.69 -11.11
CA HIS A 148 -18.68 22.62 -11.87
C HIS A 148 -17.57 23.27 -11.02
N ILE A 149 -16.96 22.50 -10.11
CA ILE A 149 -15.86 22.93 -9.22
C ILE A 149 -14.53 22.76 -9.97
N LEU A 150 -14.14 23.72 -10.80
CA LEU A 150 -12.97 23.63 -11.66
C LEU A 150 -11.64 23.95 -10.95
N ASN A 151 -11.70 24.55 -9.78
CA ASN A 151 -10.53 24.88 -8.96
C ASN A 151 -10.14 23.76 -7.98
N LEU A 152 -10.74 22.57 -8.07
CA LEU A 152 -10.32 21.36 -7.35
C LEU A 152 -9.64 20.42 -8.34
N LYS A 153 -8.45 19.95 -7.98
CA LYS A 153 -7.66 19.03 -8.78
C LYS A 153 -7.13 17.87 -7.94
N LEU A 154 -6.86 16.74 -8.58
CA LEU A 154 -6.24 15.58 -7.97
C LEU A 154 -4.83 15.40 -8.51
N LEU A 155 -3.86 15.21 -7.64
CA LEU A 155 -2.59 14.58 -7.99
C LEU A 155 -2.70 13.11 -7.55
N THR A 156 -2.66 12.17 -8.50
CA THR A 156 -2.92 10.76 -8.20
C THR A 156 -1.64 9.97 -8.00
N ALA A 157 -1.57 9.22 -6.89
CA ALA A 157 -0.68 8.08 -6.66
C ALA A 157 -1.53 6.85 -6.30
N LEU A 158 -2.61 6.66 -7.06
CA LEU A 158 -3.50 5.52 -6.94
C LEU A 158 -2.89 4.32 -7.64
N LYS A 159 -2.81 3.19 -6.94
CA LYS A 159 -2.11 2.00 -7.42
C LYS A 159 -2.98 0.76 -7.34
N THR A 160 -2.61 -0.28 -8.11
CA THR A 160 -3.35 -1.55 -8.13
C THR A 160 -2.45 -2.72 -7.76
N MET A 161 -2.92 -3.50 -6.76
CA MET A 161 -2.15 -4.56 -6.15
C MET A 161 -2.00 -5.82 -7.03
N PRO A 162 -3.01 -6.30 -7.77
CA PRO A 162 -2.86 -7.51 -8.56
C PRO A 162 -1.71 -7.44 -9.57
N GLU A 163 -1.52 -6.33 -10.27
CA GLU A 163 -0.43 -6.14 -11.22
C GLU A 163 0.94 -6.19 -10.53
N THR A 164 1.05 -5.52 -9.38
CA THR A 164 2.28 -5.52 -8.57
C THR A 164 2.56 -6.89 -7.97
N LEU A 165 1.53 -7.62 -7.56
CA LEU A 165 1.67 -9.00 -7.09
C LEU A 165 2.20 -9.92 -8.19
N GLY A 166 1.80 -9.70 -9.45
CA GLY A 166 2.35 -10.40 -10.61
C GLY A 166 3.86 -10.21 -10.73
N GLU A 167 4.36 -8.98 -10.60
CA GLU A 167 5.81 -8.71 -10.60
C GLU A 167 6.52 -9.39 -9.41
N LEU A 168 5.94 -9.33 -8.23
CA LEU A 168 6.50 -10.01 -7.04
C LEU A 168 6.56 -11.54 -7.19
N CYS A 169 5.69 -12.14 -7.98
CA CYS A 169 5.73 -13.58 -8.26
C CYS A 169 7.00 -13.98 -9.02
N THR A 170 7.60 -13.06 -9.78
CA THR A 170 8.87 -13.30 -10.50
C THR A 170 10.09 -13.21 -9.61
N GLU A 171 9.98 -12.60 -8.43
CA GLU A 171 11.06 -12.56 -7.44
C GLU A 171 11.31 -13.96 -6.86
N GLY A 172 12.50 -14.50 -7.05
CA GLY A 172 12.85 -15.89 -6.70
C GLY A 172 12.89 -16.20 -5.19
N ASN A 173 12.75 -15.19 -4.33
CA ASN A 173 12.88 -15.33 -2.89
C ASN A 173 11.56 -15.45 -2.13
N ILE A 174 10.42 -15.50 -2.81
CA ILE A 174 9.08 -15.61 -2.20
C ILE A 174 8.44 -16.93 -2.63
N ASP A 175 8.03 -17.73 -1.66
CA ASP A 175 7.45 -19.05 -1.91
C ASP A 175 5.92 -19.03 -2.05
N GLY A 176 5.23 -18.08 -1.39
CA GLY A 176 3.78 -17.93 -1.44
C GLY A 176 3.31 -16.60 -0.87
N PHE A 177 2.02 -16.27 -1.10
CA PHE A 177 1.48 -14.97 -0.77
C PHE A 177 0.22 -15.07 0.10
N LEU A 178 0.21 -14.27 1.17
CA LEU A 178 -1.00 -13.90 1.89
C LEU A 178 -1.57 -12.64 1.21
N CYS A 179 -2.60 -12.84 0.41
CA CYS A 179 -3.20 -11.79 -0.42
C CYS A 179 -4.05 -10.81 0.42
N PRO A 180 -4.15 -9.54 -0.02
CA PRO A 180 -4.75 -8.48 0.78
C PRO A 180 -6.28 -8.60 0.80
N GLY A 181 -6.85 -8.97 1.97
CA GLY A 181 -8.29 -9.17 2.12
C GLY A 181 -9.13 -7.94 1.76
N HIS A 182 -8.74 -6.74 2.22
CA HIS A 182 -9.47 -5.51 1.92
C HIS A 182 -9.47 -5.18 0.42
N VAL A 183 -8.31 -5.29 -0.24
CA VAL A 183 -8.22 -5.07 -1.70
C VAL A 183 -9.04 -6.13 -2.44
N ALA A 184 -8.99 -7.39 -1.99
CA ALA A 184 -9.73 -8.48 -2.60
C ALA A 184 -11.26 -8.30 -2.53
N VAL A 185 -11.79 -7.60 -1.51
CA VAL A 185 -13.22 -7.22 -1.46
C VAL A 185 -13.61 -6.39 -2.68
N ILE A 186 -12.71 -5.53 -3.16
CA ILE A 186 -12.95 -4.69 -4.33
C ILE A 186 -12.62 -5.45 -5.63
N THR A 187 -11.44 -6.08 -5.68
CA THR A 187 -10.91 -6.67 -6.91
C THR A 187 -11.49 -8.03 -7.28
N GLY A 188 -11.99 -8.76 -6.30
CA GLY A 188 -12.49 -10.14 -6.45
C GLY A 188 -11.40 -11.21 -6.31
N ALA A 189 -11.84 -12.41 -5.98
CA ALA A 189 -10.98 -13.57 -5.78
C ALA A 189 -10.39 -14.11 -7.11
N GLU A 190 -11.12 -13.96 -8.20
CA GLU A 190 -10.75 -14.44 -9.54
C GLU A 190 -9.36 -13.92 -9.98
N ARG A 191 -9.03 -12.66 -9.69
CA ARG A 191 -7.74 -12.06 -10.05
C ARG A 191 -6.55 -12.76 -9.39
N TYR A 192 -6.67 -13.13 -8.12
CA TYR A 192 -5.62 -13.81 -7.37
C TYR A 192 -5.51 -15.28 -7.76
N ARG A 193 -6.64 -15.92 -8.10
CA ARG A 193 -6.67 -17.27 -8.68
C ARG A 193 -5.87 -17.30 -9.99
N ALA A 194 -6.15 -16.39 -10.91
CA ALA A 194 -5.45 -16.28 -12.18
C ALA A 194 -3.93 -16.06 -11.99
N LEU A 195 -3.53 -15.22 -11.02
CA LEU A 195 -2.11 -15.03 -10.69
C LEU A 195 -1.47 -16.32 -10.15
N SER A 196 -2.16 -17.01 -9.22
CA SER A 196 -1.66 -18.27 -8.68
C SER A 196 -1.47 -19.33 -9.78
N GLU A 197 -2.41 -19.43 -10.71
CA GLU A 197 -2.34 -20.34 -11.85
C GLU A 197 -1.23 -19.97 -12.83
N THR A 198 -1.09 -18.66 -13.14
CA THR A 198 -0.07 -18.17 -14.08
C THR A 198 1.35 -18.40 -13.57
N TYR A 199 1.59 -18.11 -12.29
CA TYR A 199 2.94 -18.14 -11.71
C TYR A 199 3.25 -19.41 -10.91
N GLY A 200 2.28 -20.31 -10.74
CA GLY A 200 2.44 -21.53 -9.94
C GLY A 200 2.73 -21.28 -8.45
N LYS A 201 2.44 -20.09 -7.95
CA LYS A 201 2.67 -19.71 -6.54
C LYS A 201 1.41 -19.95 -5.71
N PRO A 202 1.51 -20.57 -4.52
CA PRO A 202 0.38 -20.65 -3.60
C PRO A 202 -0.03 -19.28 -3.09
N MET A 203 -1.34 -18.98 -3.17
CA MET A 203 -1.93 -17.73 -2.76
C MET A 203 -3.17 -17.99 -1.88
N VAL A 204 -3.26 -17.26 -0.78
CA VAL A 204 -4.44 -17.30 0.11
C VAL A 204 -4.95 -15.88 0.32
N ILE A 205 -6.24 -15.64 0.05
CA ILE A 205 -6.90 -14.43 0.55
C ILE A 205 -7.28 -14.72 2.00
N GLY A 206 -6.60 -14.05 2.94
CA GLY A 206 -6.84 -14.20 4.38
C GLY A 206 -7.75 -13.11 4.95
N GLY A 207 -8.51 -13.45 5.99
CA GLY A 207 -9.12 -12.46 6.87
C GLY A 207 -8.13 -11.99 7.95
N PHE A 208 -8.63 -11.25 8.94
CA PHE A 208 -7.79 -10.54 9.91
C PHE A 208 -7.85 -11.09 11.33
N THR A 209 -8.70 -12.08 11.59
CA THR A 209 -8.77 -12.74 12.89
C THR A 209 -7.64 -13.76 13.09
N ALA A 210 -7.27 -14.05 14.32
CA ALA A 210 -6.22 -15.00 14.64
C ALA A 210 -6.43 -16.38 13.98
N ASP A 211 -7.67 -16.86 13.95
CA ASP A 211 -8.01 -18.17 13.38
C ASP A 211 -7.88 -18.20 11.86
N LEU A 212 -8.31 -17.13 11.18
CA LEU A 212 -8.19 -17.01 9.73
C LEU A 212 -6.74 -16.86 9.30
N LEU A 213 -5.94 -16.07 10.04
CA LEU A 213 -4.50 -15.91 9.79
C LEU A 213 -3.75 -17.22 10.03
N LEU A 214 -4.05 -17.91 11.12
CA LEU A 214 -3.45 -19.22 11.43
C LEU A 214 -3.73 -20.25 10.32
N SER A 215 -5.00 -20.33 9.86
CA SER A 215 -5.41 -21.20 8.76
C SER A 215 -4.69 -20.85 7.47
N ALA A 216 -4.65 -19.56 7.10
CA ALA A 216 -4.02 -19.10 5.88
C ALA A 216 -2.50 -19.40 5.85
N VAL A 217 -1.79 -19.11 6.95
CA VAL A 217 -0.35 -19.41 7.06
C VAL A 217 -0.11 -20.92 7.00
N ALA A 218 -0.89 -21.72 7.72
CA ALA A 218 -0.74 -23.19 7.69
C ALA A 218 -0.97 -23.75 6.28
N ARG A 219 -1.98 -23.26 5.58
CA ARG A 219 -2.29 -23.67 4.20
C ARG A 219 -1.15 -23.32 3.24
N LEU A 220 -0.61 -22.11 3.33
CA LEU A 220 0.54 -21.67 2.53
C LEU A 220 1.77 -22.55 2.80
N VAL A 221 2.12 -22.78 4.08
CA VAL A 221 3.26 -23.63 4.44
C VAL A 221 3.08 -25.06 3.91
N LEU A 222 1.88 -25.63 4.02
CA LEU A 222 1.57 -26.97 3.47
C LEU A 222 1.73 -27.01 1.96
N ALA A 223 1.20 -26.04 1.24
CA ALA A 223 1.28 -25.98 -0.22
C ALA A 223 2.73 -25.83 -0.69
N VAL A 224 3.48 -24.91 -0.08
CA VAL A 224 4.91 -24.69 -0.36
C VAL A 224 5.72 -25.96 -0.10
N ASN A 225 5.48 -26.64 1.02
CA ASN A 225 6.21 -27.86 1.38
C ASN A 225 5.95 -29.01 0.41
N LYS A 226 4.76 -29.07 -0.18
CA LYS A 226 4.40 -30.05 -1.21
C LYS A 226 4.87 -29.65 -2.62
N GLY A 227 5.46 -28.45 -2.79
CA GLY A 227 5.81 -27.92 -4.12
C GLY A 227 4.58 -27.66 -5.00
N GLN A 228 3.43 -27.38 -4.39
CA GLN A 228 2.16 -27.17 -5.09
C GLN A 228 1.81 -25.70 -5.13
N GLY A 229 1.46 -25.19 -6.32
CA GLY A 229 0.70 -23.95 -6.47
C GLY A 229 -0.72 -24.15 -5.96
N GLY A 230 -1.52 -23.11 -6.01
CA GLY A 230 -2.94 -23.19 -5.69
C GLY A 230 -3.46 -21.91 -5.06
N PHE A 231 -4.75 -21.72 -5.16
CA PHE A 231 -5.44 -20.56 -4.67
C PHE A 231 -6.54 -20.96 -3.68
N TRP A 232 -6.65 -20.19 -2.59
CA TRP A 232 -7.70 -20.37 -1.59
C TRP A 232 -8.24 -19.00 -1.15
N ASN A 233 -9.57 -18.93 -1.04
CA ASN A 233 -10.25 -17.77 -0.46
C ASN A 233 -10.76 -18.15 0.95
N ASP A 234 -9.92 -17.94 1.96
CA ASP A 234 -10.29 -18.17 3.36
C ASP A 234 -11.07 -16.99 3.97
N TYR A 235 -11.38 -15.97 3.15
CA TYR A 235 -12.22 -14.82 3.51
C TYR A 235 -13.51 -14.74 2.69
N GLY A 236 -14.00 -15.90 2.26
CA GLY A 236 -15.16 -16.05 1.36
C GLY A 236 -16.49 -15.51 1.91
N SER A 237 -16.60 -15.25 3.22
CA SER A 237 -17.76 -14.55 3.80
C SER A 237 -17.88 -13.09 3.36
N VAL A 238 -16.78 -12.49 2.87
CA VAL A 238 -16.70 -11.07 2.49
C VAL A 238 -16.22 -10.91 1.05
N VAL A 239 -15.25 -11.72 0.61
CA VAL A 239 -14.64 -11.64 -0.71
C VAL A 239 -15.38 -12.56 -1.68
N THR A 240 -16.05 -11.98 -2.67
CA THR A 240 -16.70 -12.69 -3.77
C THR A 240 -15.74 -12.92 -4.95
N GLU A 241 -16.11 -13.78 -5.91
CA GLU A 241 -15.29 -14.03 -7.11
C GLU A 241 -15.04 -12.75 -7.91
N LYS A 242 -16.07 -11.94 -8.16
CA LYS A 242 -16.00 -10.72 -8.97
C LYS A 242 -15.68 -9.45 -8.18
N GLY A 243 -15.61 -9.53 -6.85
CA GLY A 243 -15.44 -8.37 -5.99
C GLY A 243 -16.62 -7.40 -6.03
N ASN A 244 -16.33 -6.12 -5.81
CA ASN A 244 -17.33 -5.05 -5.85
C ASN A 244 -17.44 -4.45 -7.27
N VAL A 245 -18.34 -5.02 -8.08
CA VAL A 245 -18.54 -4.61 -9.48
C VAL A 245 -18.89 -3.12 -9.58
N LYS A 246 -19.76 -2.61 -8.68
CA LYS A 246 -20.16 -1.19 -8.68
C LYS A 246 -18.98 -0.25 -8.40
N ALA A 247 -18.07 -0.65 -7.51
CA ALA A 247 -16.85 0.11 -7.25
C ALA A 247 -15.95 0.15 -8.50
N TRP A 248 -15.79 -0.99 -9.19
CA TRP A 248 -15.02 -1.06 -10.43
C TRP A 248 -15.64 -0.24 -11.57
N GLU A 249 -16.95 -0.30 -11.75
CA GLU A 249 -17.66 0.52 -12.73
C GLU A 249 -17.43 2.02 -12.47
N ARG A 250 -17.48 2.42 -11.18
CA ARG A 250 -17.21 3.80 -10.79
C ARG A 250 -15.76 4.19 -11.09
N VAL A 251 -14.79 3.39 -10.69
CA VAL A 251 -13.38 3.66 -11.01
C VAL A 251 -13.18 3.73 -12.52
N GLY A 252 -13.69 2.75 -13.28
CA GLY A 252 -13.59 2.69 -14.73
C GLY A 252 -14.31 3.82 -15.46
N ALA A 253 -15.28 4.50 -14.84
CA ALA A 253 -15.92 5.68 -15.43
C ALA A 253 -14.98 6.89 -15.49
N PHE A 254 -14.12 7.08 -14.47
CA PHE A 254 -13.28 8.26 -14.30
C PHE A 254 -11.79 8.01 -14.54
N PHE A 255 -11.31 6.80 -14.24
CA PHE A 255 -9.88 6.46 -14.34
C PHE A 255 -9.61 5.42 -15.44
N GLU A 256 -8.41 5.47 -15.95
CA GLU A 256 -7.80 4.45 -16.81
C GLU A 256 -6.51 3.96 -16.18
N LYS A 257 -6.08 2.75 -16.53
CA LYS A 257 -4.81 2.18 -16.07
C LYS A 257 -3.64 2.71 -16.89
N GLY A 258 -2.49 2.82 -16.22
CA GLY A 258 -1.20 3.14 -16.84
C GLY A 258 -0.05 2.64 -15.98
N ASP A 259 1.15 2.74 -16.52
CA ASP A 259 2.36 2.37 -15.80
C ASP A 259 2.59 3.34 -14.64
N ALA A 260 2.96 2.81 -13.49
CA ALA A 260 3.21 3.63 -12.31
C ALA A 260 4.51 3.25 -11.61
N LEU A 261 5.23 4.26 -11.13
CA LEU A 261 6.39 4.07 -10.29
C LEU A 261 5.96 3.71 -8.87
N TRP A 262 6.52 2.63 -8.34
CA TRP A 262 6.38 2.21 -6.95
C TRP A 262 7.70 2.44 -6.24
N ARG A 263 7.68 3.17 -5.13
CA ARG A 263 8.89 3.40 -4.33
C ARG A 263 9.57 2.08 -4.01
N GLY A 264 10.84 1.97 -4.39
CA GLY A 264 11.69 0.82 -4.16
C GLY A 264 11.43 -0.42 -5.03
N LEU A 265 10.34 -0.46 -5.82
CA LEU A 265 10.07 -1.55 -6.76
C LEU A 265 10.39 -1.16 -8.22
N GLY A 266 10.37 0.14 -8.53
CA GLY A 266 10.48 0.61 -9.90
C GLY A 266 9.12 0.77 -10.58
N VAL A 267 9.15 0.87 -11.92
CA VAL A 267 7.94 1.02 -12.73
C VAL A 267 7.26 -0.32 -12.92
N VAL A 268 6.01 -0.41 -12.49
CA VAL A 268 5.15 -1.58 -12.68
C VAL A 268 4.09 -1.27 -13.73
N LYS A 269 3.98 -2.12 -14.74
CA LYS A 269 3.07 -1.93 -15.88
C LYS A 269 1.61 -1.99 -15.44
N ASN A 270 0.80 -1.06 -15.99
CA ASN A 270 -0.64 -0.97 -15.75
C ASN A 270 -1.06 -0.93 -14.26
N SER A 271 -0.16 -0.50 -13.39
CA SER A 271 -0.36 -0.52 -11.93
C SER A 271 -0.78 0.80 -11.32
N GLY A 272 -1.02 1.82 -12.12
CA GLY A 272 -1.52 3.12 -11.69
C GLY A 272 -2.91 3.42 -12.24
N PHE A 273 -3.67 4.23 -11.50
CA PHE A 273 -4.92 4.81 -11.97
C PHE A 273 -4.72 6.31 -12.25
N TYR A 274 -5.00 6.71 -13.49
CA TYR A 274 -4.90 8.08 -13.96
C TYR A 274 -6.26 8.57 -14.47
N LEU A 275 -6.57 9.83 -14.30
CA LEU A 275 -7.79 10.39 -14.84
C LEU A 275 -7.84 10.23 -16.38
N LYS A 276 -9.00 9.86 -16.88
CA LYS A 276 -9.26 9.81 -18.33
C LYS A 276 -9.16 11.20 -18.93
N GLU A 277 -8.81 11.29 -20.21
CA GLU A 277 -8.62 12.55 -20.94
C GLU A 277 -9.79 13.52 -20.78
N LYS A 278 -11.03 13.05 -20.81
CA LYS A 278 -12.21 13.90 -20.62
C LYS A 278 -12.29 14.61 -19.26
N TYR A 279 -11.51 14.15 -18.26
CA TYR A 279 -11.41 14.73 -16.93
C TYR A 279 -10.05 15.39 -16.67
N HIS A 280 -9.28 15.69 -17.74
CA HIS A 280 -7.95 16.29 -17.63
C HIS A 280 -7.95 17.61 -16.84
N LEU A 281 -9.05 18.37 -16.86
CA LEU A 281 -9.21 19.60 -16.08
C LEU A 281 -9.07 19.38 -14.57
N TYR A 282 -9.33 18.15 -14.09
CA TYR A 282 -9.21 17.77 -12.68
C TYR A 282 -7.86 17.12 -12.34
N ASP A 283 -6.94 16.98 -13.32
CA ASP A 283 -5.60 16.41 -13.07
C ASP A 283 -4.59 17.53 -12.77
N ALA A 284 -3.81 17.34 -11.71
CA ALA A 284 -2.72 18.24 -11.32
C ALA A 284 -1.36 17.85 -11.93
N GLY A 285 -1.35 16.96 -12.93
CA GLY A 285 -0.14 16.47 -13.59
C GLY A 285 0.38 15.17 -12.97
N SER A 286 -0.48 14.19 -12.85
CA SER A 286 -0.18 12.88 -12.21
C SER A 286 0.72 11.98 -13.03
N ARG A 287 0.83 12.20 -14.34
CA ARG A 287 1.66 11.39 -15.24
C ARG A 287 3.11 11.89 -15.26
N GLY A 288 4.05 10.99 -15.56
CA GLY A 288 5.47 11.35 -15.71
C GLY A 288 6.25 11.48 -14.41
N LEU A 289 5.66 11.13 -13.27
CA LEU A 289 6.34 11.14 -11.97
C LEU A 289 7.13 9.81 -11.81
N VAL A 290 8.29 9.72 -12.47
CA VAL A 290 9.07 8.47 -12.64
C VAL A 290 10.40 8.47 -11.88
N GLU A 291 10.63 9.43 -11.00
CA GLU A 291 11.84 9.51 -10.18
C GLU A 291 11.55 9.08 -8.74
N ASP A 292 12.50 8.35 -8.15
CA ASP A 292 12.44 7.93 -6.75
C ASP A 292 13.84 8.00 -6.12
N HIS A 293 14.02 8.94 -5.21
CA HIS A 293 15.27 9.13 -4.48
C HIS A 293 15.19 8.46 -3.11
N VAL A 294 15.79 7.28 -3.01
CA VAL A 294 15.88 6.56 -1.74
C VAL A 294 17.01 7.17 -0.91
N PRO A 295 16.76 7.65 0.33
CA PRO A 295 17.82 8.19 1.18
C PRO A 295 18.96 7.17 1.39
N ALA A 296 20.20 7.68 1.43
CA ALA A 296 21.40 6.84 1.60
C ALA A 296 21.26 5.93 2.83
N GLY A 297 21.51 4.62 2.66
CA GLY A 297 21.40 3.62 3.70
C GLY A 297 19.97 3.12 4.00
N CYS A 298 18.92 3.79 3.54
CA CYS A 298 17.55 3.32 3.71
C CYS A 298 17.30 2.03 2.89
N ARG A 299 16.67 1.04 3.50
CA ARG A 299 16.37 -0.26 2.87
C ARG A 299 14.89 -0.49 2.60
N CYS A 300 14.06 0.57 2.58
CA CYS A 300 12.61 0.44 2.35
C CYS A 300 12.29 -0.44 1.13
N GLY A 301 12.90 -0.18 -0.03
CA GLY A 301 12.66 -0.95 -1.25
C GLY A 301 12.98 -2.43 -1.08
N ASN A 302 14.14 -2.74 -0.48
CA ASN A 302 14.54 -4.13 -0.22
C ASN A 302 13.60 -4.83 0.78
N ILE A 303 13.05 -4.09 1.75
CA ILE A 303 12.07 -4.63 2.71
C ILE A 303 10.78 -4.96 1.97
N LEU A 304 10.27 -4.05 1.14
CA LEU A 304 9.05 -4.26 0.34
C LEU A 304 9.17 -5.41 -0.67
N LEU A 305 10.40 -5.70 -1.13
CA LEU A 305 10.73 -6.85 -1.98
C LEU A 305 11.01 -8.14 -1.17
N GLY A 306 10.91 -8.11 0.15
CA GLY A 306 11.20 -9.26 1.02
C GLY A 306 12.67 -9.68 1.06
N LYS A 307 13.60 -8.83 0.61
CA LYS A 307 15.06 -9.07 0.60
C LYS A 307 15.69 -8.77 1.96
N ASN A 308 15.11 -7.84 2.72
CA ASN A 308 15.53 -7.46 4.07
C ASN A 308 14.35 -7.43 5.04
N MET A 309 14.64 -7.59 6.33
CA MET A 309 13.70 -7.27 7.42
C MET A 309 13.91 -5.80 7.87
N PRO A 310 12.92 -5.15 8.52
CA PRO A 310 13.09 -3.80 9.03
C PRO A 310 14.33 -3.60 9.91
N LYS A 311 14.65 -4.55 10.78
CA LYS A 311 15.83 -4.53 11.66
C LYS A 311 17.18 -4.57 10.92
N ASP A 312 17.20 -5.03 9.67
CA ASP A 312 18.41 -5.01 8.84
C ASP A 312 18.77 -3.61 8.32
N CYS A 313 17.86 -2.63 8.46
CA CYS A 313 18.09 -1.25 8.01
C CYS A 313 18.92 -0.50 9.07
N PRO A 314 20.07 0.11 8.71
CA PRO A 314 20.94 0.81 9.66
C PRO A 314 20.25 2.01 10.34
N HIS A 315 19.21 2.55 9.75
CA HIS A 315 18.45 3.67 10.31
C HIS A 315 17.33 3.23 11.26
N PHE A 316 16.92 1.95 11.22
CA PHE A 316 15.74 1.46 11.92
C PHE A 316 15.82 1.71 13.43
N GLY A 317 14.83 2.43 13.97
CA GLY A 317 14.72 2.73 15.41
C GLY A 317 15.81 3.64 15.99
N ARG A 318 16.73 4.13 15.15
CA ARG A 318 17.83 5.02 15.54
C ARG A 318 17.60 6.42 14.95
N THR A 319 18.07 6.65 13.72
CA THR A 319 17.87 7.91 12.99
C THR A 319 16.52 7.93 12.25
N CYS A 320 15.89 6.77 12.03
CA CYS A 320 14.58 6.65 11.40
C CYS A 320 13.56 6.20 12.44
N THR A 321 12.73 7.11 12.91
CA THR A 321 11.65 6.90 13.89
C THR A 321 10.35 7.49 13.35
N PRO A 322 9.18 7.19 13.92
CA PRO A 322 7.91 7.81 13.50
C PRO A 322 7.89 9.34 13.58
N SER A 323 8.65 9.93 14.52
CA SER A 323 8.79 11.39 14.64
C SER A 323 9.81 11.99 13.66
N HIS A 324 10.77 11.19 13.19
CA HIS A 324 11.81 11.61 12.24
C HIS A 324 12.00 10.51 11.17
N PRO A 325 11.04 10.35 10.26
CA PRO A 325 11.09 9.27 9.29
C PRO A 325 12.11 9.58 8.18
N VAL A 326 13.10 8.70 8.01
CA VAL A 326 14.03 8.73 6.87
C VAL A 326 13.38 8.08 5.64
N GLY A 327 12.57 7.04 5.84
CA GLY A 327 11.87 6.34 4.78
C GLY A 327 10.38 6.27 5.01
N ALA A 328 9.60 6.22 3.92
CA ALA A 328 8.14 6.21 3.95
C ALA A 328 7.53 5.06 4.77
N CYS A 329 8.21 3.91 4.87
CA CYS A 329 7.73 2.77 5.67
C CYS A 329 7.71 3.03 7.18
N MET A 330 8.32 4.12 7.67
CA MET A 330 8.29 4.54 9.08
C MET A 330 7.18 5.56 9.35
N VAL A 331 6.62 6.19 8.33
CA VAL A 331 5.58 7.22 8.46
C VAL A 331 4.23 6.61 8.80
N SER A 332 3.75 5.70 7.95
CA SER A 332 2.40 5.15 8.08
C SER A 332 2.33 4.07 9.15
N SER A 333 1.24 4.08 9.91
CA SER A 333 0.90 3.01 10.86
C SER A 333 0.71 1.63 10.20
N GLU A 334 0.60 1.58 8.87
CA GLU A 334 0.56 0.35 8.06
C GLU A 334 1.93 0.01 7.43
N GLY A 335 2.94 0.83 7.65
CA GLY A 335 4.28 0.61 7.12
C GLY A 335 5.03 -0.48 7.88
N ALA A 336 5.74 -1.34 7.15
CA ALA A 336 6.48 -2.46 7.72
C ALA A 336 7.44 -2.03 8.84
N CYS A 337 8.20 -0.95 8.66
CA CYS A 337 9.13 -0.44 9.67
C CYS A 337 8.39 0.10 10.91
N CYS A 338 7.34 0.91 10.70
CA CYS A 338 6.56 1.49 11.80
C CYS A 338 5.88 0.40 12.65
N ILE A 339 5.28 -0.61 12.00
CA ILE A 339 4.65 -1.74 12.70
C ILE A 339 5.71 -2.52 13.49
N THR A 340 6.82 -2.89 12.85
CA THR A 340 7.87 -3.67 13.53
C THR A 340 8.43 -2.91 14.73
N LEU A 341 8.70 -1.60 14.60
CA LEU A 341 9.20 -0.79 15.71
C LEU A 341 8.22 -0.73 16.87
N ARG A 342 6.92 -0.58 16.58
CA ARG A 342 5.88 -0.49 17.61
C ARG A 342 5.67 -1.81 18.34
N GLU A 343 5.73 -2.94 17.63
CA GLU A 343 5.37 -4.25 18.18
C GLU A 343 6.58 -5.02 18.77
N GLU A 344 7.79 -4.79 18.27
CA GLU A 344 9.00 -5.48 18.74
C GLU A 344 9.97 -4.57 19.51
N GLY A 345 9.81 -3.23 19.38
CA GLY A 345 10.75 -2.28 19.94
C GLY A 345 12.10 -2.24 19.20
N VAL A 346 13.04 -1.53 19.78
CA VAL A 346 14.47 -1.56 19.38
C VAL A 346 15.15 -2.47 20.38
N GLU A 347 15.86 -3.50 19.92
CA GLU A 347 16.78 -4.22 20.81
C GLU A 347 17.84 -3.23 21.28
N GLU A 348 17.92 -3.00 22.59
CA GLU A 348 19.06 -2.28 23.18
C GLU A 348 20.33 -3.08 22.88
N LEU A 349 21.24 -2.47 22.12
CA LEU A 349 22.56 -3.03 21.82
C LEU A 349 23.52 -2.73 22.96
#